data_a9eb1388ceca8cbf9d7c68f55270a883
#
_entry.id   a9eb1388ceca8cbf9d7c68f55270a883
#
_cell.length_a   1.000
_cell.length_b   1.000
_cell.length_c   1.000
_cell.angle_alpha   90.00
_cell.angle_beta   90.00
_cell.angle_gamma   90.00
#
_symmetry.space_group_name_H-M   'P 1'
#
loop_
_entity.id
_entity.type
_entity.pdbx_description
1 polymer ?
#
loop_
_entity_poly.entity_id
_entity_poly.type
_entity_poly.pdbx_seq_one_letter_code
_entity_poly.pdbx_strand_id
1 'polypeptide(L)'
;LKIIGELATAYDVVVLEDQAYFCMDFRHPFGRPYQPPFVPTVARYTDNYILMLSASKIFSYAGQRIALACVSDKLFDSQYPALAKHYEDSGVFGPTFIASIMYMITSGCTATTQYGMAEMLNRSVAGEINFVEDVREYERRARRMKEIFTSNGFTIVYDRDVTQQVGDGFFFTLGYPGMT
;
A
#
# COMPACT_ATOMS: atom_id res chain seq x y z
N LEU A 1 12.50 3.92 6.83
CA LEU A 1 11.78 2.74 7.33
C LEU A 1 12.52 2.05 8.47
N LYS A 2 13.85 1.84 8.38
CA LYS A 2 14.63 1.17 9.44
C LYS A 2 14.44 1.83 10.81
N ILE A 3 14.65 3.14 10.91
CA ILE A 3 14.48 3.89 12.17
C ILE A 3 13.04 3.75 12.71
N ILE A 4 12.04 3.79 11.83
CA ILE A 4 10.63 3.61 12.21
C ILE A 4 10.42 2.21 12.80
N GLY A 5 10.93 1.17 12.16
CA GLY A 5 10.82 -0.20 12.65
C GLY A 5 11.55 -0.43 13.98
N GLU A 6 12.75 0.14 14.15
CA GLU A 6 13.49 0.10 15.41
C GLU A 6 12.75 0.77 16.56
N LEU A 7 12.15 1.95 16.30
CA LEU A 7 11.32 2.67 17.28
C LEU A 7 10.04 1.89 17.60
N ALA A 8 9.36 1.35 16.57
CA ALA A 8 8.16 0.55 16.76
C ALA A 8 8.42 -0.67 17.66
N THR A 9 9.56 -1.32 17.47
CA THR A 9 9.98 -2.44 18.33
C THR A 9 10.33 -1.99 19.73
N ALA A 10 11.08 -0.89 19.86
CA ALA A 10 11.56 -0.41 21.16
C ALA A 10 10.44 0.10 22.07
N TYR A 11 9.40 0.68 21.48
CA TYR A 11 8.27 1.25 22.22
C TYR A 11 6.99 0.41 22.14
N ASP A 12 7.08 -0.80 21.58
CA ASP A 12 5.95 -1.72 21.39
C ASP A 12 4.73 -1.04 20.70
N VAL A 13 5.00 -0.32 19.63
CA VAL A 13 3.99 0.42 18.84
C VAL A 13 3.74 -0.32 17.54
N VAL A 14 2.47 -0.48 17.17
CA VAL A 14 2.09 -1.06 15.88
C VAL A 14 2.13 0.01 14.79
N VAL A 15 2.81 -0.29 13.69
CA VAL A 15 2.85 0.56 12.50
C VAL A 15 1.81 0.10 11.50
N LEU A 16 0.86 0.97 11.15
CA LEU A 16 0.00 0.78 9.99
C LEU A 16 0.70 1.41 8.78
N GLU A 17 1.14 0.59 7.84
CA GLU A 17 1.76 1.05 6.61
C GLU A 17 0.78 0.99 5.45
N ASP A 18 0.37 2.16 4.95
CA ASP A 18 -0.54 2.26 3.81
C ASP A 18 0.25 2.17 2.50
N GLN A 19 0.06 1.07 1.80
CA GLN A 19 0.65 0.74 0.50
C GLN A 19 -0.40 0.82 -0.63
N ALA A 20 -1.30 1.81 -0.57
CA ALA A 20 -2.33 1.99 -1.60
C ALA A 20 -1.74 2.26 -3.00
N TYR A 21 -0.52 2.78 -3.07
CA TYR A 21 0.23 3.06 -4.29
C TYR A 21 1.43 2.12 -4.45
N PHE A 22 1.26 0.88 -4.10
CA PHE A 22 2.28 -0.16 -4.20
C PHE A 22 2.91 -0.20 -5.60
N CYS A 23 4.25 -0.30 -5.67
CA CYS A 23 5.06 -0.27 -6.90
C CYS A 23 5.02 1.05 -7.71
N MET A 24 4.45 2.13 -7.20
CA MET A 24 4.32 3.40 -7.93
C MET A 24 5.35 4.47 -7.54
N ASP A 25 6.47 4.09 -6.96
CA ASP A 25 7.66 4.93 -6.88
C ASP A 25 8.57 4.65 -8.08
N PHE A 26 8.44 5.45 -9.12
CA PHE A 26 9.14 5.23 -10.38
C PHE A 26 10.60 5.73 -10.41
N ARG A 27 11.11 6.22 -9.28
CA ARG A 27 12.53 6.59 -9.15
C ARG A 27 13.44 5.36 -9.15
N HIS A 28 12.91 4.22 -8.76
CA HIS A 28 13.65 2.96 -8.64
C HIS A 28 12.98 1.85 -9.44
N PRO A 29 13.76 1.00 -10.11
CA PRO A 29 13.23 -0.22 -10.69
C PRO A 29 12.91 -1.21 -9.56
N PHE A 30 11.71 -1.77 -9.57
CA PHE A 30 11.37 -2.94 -8.77
C PHE A 30 11.47 -4.20 -9.62
N GLY A 31 11.68 -5.33 -8.98
CA GLY A 31 11.69 -6.64 -9.63
C GLY A 31 10.27 -7.08 -10.01
N ARG A 32 10.19 -8.13 -10.80
CA ARG A 32 8.92 -8.80 -11.07
C ARG A 32 8.32 -9.31 -9.75
N PRO A 33 7.00 -9.64 -9.72
CA PRO A 33 6.42 -10.28 -8.55
C PRO A 33 7.28 -11.44 -8.05
N TYR A 34 7.53 -11.49 -6.73
CA TYR A 34 8.40 -12.47 -6.06
C TYR A 34 9.90 -12.44 -6.42
N GLN A 35 10.36 -11.43 -7.16
CA GLN A 35 11.77 -11.26 -7.50
C GLN A 35 12.29 -9.90 -7.02
N PRO A 36 13.51 -9.85 -6.45
CA PRO A 36 14.11 -8.58 -6.03
C PRO A 36 14.47 -7.71 -7.26
N PRO A 37 14.62 -6.39 -7.06
CA PRO A 37 14.46 -5.68 -5.80
C PRO A 37 12.98 -5.50 -5.42
N PHE A 38 12.68 -5.74 -4.12
CA PHE A 38 11.32 -5.61 -3.61
C PHE A 38 11.00 -4.16 -3.20
N VAL A 39 9.71 -3.83 -3.16
CA VAL A 39 9.24 -2.56 -2.59
C VAL A 39 9.65 -2.48 -1.13
N PRO A 40 10.27 -1.37 -0.69
CA PRO A 40 10.64 -1.20 0.71
C PRO A 40 9.40 -1.16 1.62
N THR A 41 9.49 -1.87 2.76
CA THR A 41 8.43 -1.89 3.78
C THR A 41 9.03 -1.92 5.18
N VAL A 42 8.28 -1.41 6.17
CA VAL A 42 8.64 -1.47 7.58
C VAL A 42 8.71 -2.91 8.10
N ALA A 43 7.96 -3.83 7.50
CA ALA A 43 7.95 -5.26 7.83
C ALA A 43 9.33 -5.93 7.81
N ARG A 44 10.30 -5.32 7.13
CA ARG A 44 11.69 -5.80 7.13
C ARG A 44 12.42 -5.53 8.46
N TYR A 45 11.90 -4.62 9.28
CA TYR A 45 12.64 -4.06 10.43
C TYR A 45 11.91 -4.22 11.76
N THR A 46 10.69 -4.69 11.75
CA THR A 46 9.88 -4.94 12.95
C THR A 46 8.81 -5.99 12.66
N ASP A 47 8.37 -6.69 13.71
CA ASP A 47 7.17 -7.54 13.67
C ASP A 47 5.91 -6.81 14.17
N ASN A 48 6.02 -5.54 14.52
CA ASN A 48 4.89 -4.73 14.98
C ASN A 48 4.28 -3.97 13.80
N TYR A 49 3.74 -4.68 12.82
CA TYR A 49 3.18 -4.04 11.62
C TYR A 49 1.86 -4.64 11.13
N ILE A 50 1.10 -3.78 10.46
CA ILE A 50 0.00 -4.14 9.57
C ILE A 50 0.26 -3.41 8.23
N LEU A 51 0.47 -4.17 7.15
CA LEU A 51 0.56 -3.61 5.81
C LEU A 51 -0.82 -3.62 5.15
N MET A 52 -1.23 -2.49 4.61
CA MET A 52 -2.48 -2.35 3.89
C MET A 52 -2.20 -2.19 2.39
N LEU A 53 -2.47 -3.24 1.62
CA LEU A 53 -2.23 -3.33 0.19
C LEU A 53 -3.56 -3.18 -0.56
N SER A 54 -3.75 -2.08 -1.25
CA SER A 54 -4.97 -1.86 -2.03
C SER A 54 -4.86 -2.43 -3.44
N ALA A 55 -5.86 -3.18 -3.86
CA ALA A 55 -5.98 -3.63 -5.25
C ALA A 55 -6.40 -2.49 -6.21
N SER A 56 -6.87 -1.36 -5.67
CA SER A 56 -7.47 -0.27 -6.44
C SER A 56 -6.57 0.29 -7.53
N LYS A 57 -5.27 0.47 -7.25
CA LYS A 57 -4.32 1.09 -8.16
C LYS A 57 -3.47 0.08 -8.89
N ILE A 58 -2.85 -0.84 -8.15
CA ILE A 58 -1.92 -1.83 -8.70
C ILE A 58 -2.58 -2.78 -9.72
N PHE A 59 -3.84 -3.16 -9.49
CA PHE A 59 -4.60 -4.04 -10.38
C PHE A 59 -5.73 -3.33 -11.13
N SER A 60 -5.79 -2.00 -11.11
CA SER A 60 -6.92 -1.22 -11.66
C SER A 60 -8.29 -1.72 -11.17
N TYR A 61 -8.36 -2.18 -9.91
CA TYR A 61 -9.50 -2.89 -9.33
C TYR A 61 -10.31 -2.02 -8.35
N ALA A 62 -10.26 -0.71 -8.54
CA ALA A 62 -10.84 0.28 -7.62
C ALA A 62 -12.34 0.10 -7.40
N GLY A 63 -13.10 -0.24 -8.45
CA GLY A 63 -14.54 -0.48 -8.37
C GLY A 63 -14.95 -1.69 -7.54
N GLN A 64 -14.05 -2.62 -7.30
CA GLN A 64 -14.32 -3.85 -6.57
C GLN A 64 -14.16 -3.74 -5.06
N ARG A 65 -13.67 -2.61 -4.56
CA ARG A 65 -13.58 -2.28 -3.13
C ARG A 65 -12.89 -3.35 -2.29
N ILE A 66 -11.69 -3.77 -2.68
CA ILE A 66 -10.91 -4.81 -1.98
C ILE A 66 -9.48 -4.35 -1.70
N ALA A 67 -8.98 -4.75 -0.55
CA ALA A 67 -7.59 -4.59 -0.12
C ALA A 67 -7.16 -5.82 0.69
N LEU A 68 -5.87 -5.98 0.90
CA LEU A 68 -5.28 -6.97 1.79
C LEU A 68 -4.73 -6.26 3.03
N ALA A 69 -4.95 -6.85 4.19
CA ALA A 69 -4.24 -6.51 5.42
C ALA A 69 -3.27 -7.65 5.73
N CYS A 70 -1.97 -7.38 5.64
CA CYS A 70 -0.93 -8.34 6.00
C CYS A 70 -0.43 -8.00 7.41
N VAL A 71 -0.75 -8.87 8.35
CA VAL A 71 -0.36 -8.74 9.76
C VAL A 71 0.79 -9.69 10.04
N SER A 72 1.80 -9.28 10.83
CA SER A 72 2.87 -10.18 11.23
C SER A 72 2.32 -11.33 12.09
N ASP A 73 2.93 -12.51 12.01
CA ASP A 73 2.54 -13.68 12.82
C ASP A 73 2.58 -13.34 14.31
N LYS A 74 3.65 -12.65 14.75
CA LYS A 74 3.79 -12.22 16.14
C LYS A 74 2.63 -11.36 16.60
N LEU A 75 2.25 -10.34 15.83
CA LEU A 75 1.13 -9.46 16.19
C LEU A 75 -0.20 -10.22 16.10
N PHE A 76 -0.37 -11.06 15.09
CA PHE A 76 -1.58 -11.86 14.89
C PHE A 76 -1.89 -12.76 16.08
N ASP A 77 -0.87 -13.41 16.64
CA ASP A 77 -0.98 -14.33 17.77
C ASP A 77 -0.91 -13.64 19.15
N SER A 78 -0.63 -12.33 19.17
CA SER A 78 -0.51 -11.58 20.43
C SER A 78 -1.85 -11.42 21.14
N GLN A 79 -1.82 -11.52 22.47
CA GLN A 79 -3.01 -11.37 23.31
C GLN A 79 -3.02 -10.01 23.99
N TYR A 80 -4.17 -9.34 23.90
CA TYR A 80 -4.41 -8.01 24.47
C TYR A 80 -5.62 -8.02 25.41
N PRO A 81 -5.42 -7.93 26.73
CA PRO A 81 -6.55 -7.92 27.70
C PRO A 81 -7.56 -6.80 27.47
N ALA A 82 -7.10 -5.66 26.92
CA ALA A 82 -7.98 -4.56 26.56
C ALA A 82 -8.95 -4.92 25.42
N LEU A 83 -8.49 -5.67 24.42
CA LEU A 83 -9.34 -6.19 23.34
C LEU A 83 -10.35 -7.20 23.88
N ALA A 84 -9.92 -8.16 24.72
CA ALA A 84 -10.78 -9.14 25.33
C ALA A 84 -11.94 -8.47 26.10
N LYS A 85 -11.62 -7.42 26.87
CA LYS A 85 -12.63 -6.65 27.62
C LYS A 85 -13.57 -5.87 26.72
N HIS A 86 -13.06 -5.26 25.64
CA HIS A 86 -13.83 -4.38 24.76
C HIS A 86 -14.77 -5.15 23.83
N TYR A 87 -14.30 -6.26 23.30
CA TYR A 87 -15.03 -7.07 22.31
C TYR A 87 -15.67 -8.33 22.90
N GLU A 88 -15.46 -8.59 24.20
CA GLU A 88 -15.99 -9.76 24.91
C GLU A 88 -15.58 -11.09 24.21
N ASP A 89 -14.33 -11.14 23.72
CA ASP A 89 -13.77 -12.29 23.00
C ASP A 89 -12.45 -12.79 23.65
N SER A 90 -11.67 -13.59 22.92
CA SER A 90 -10.39 -14.13 23.40
C SER A 90 -9.33 -13.07 23.68
N GLY A 91 -9.43 -11.89 23.06
CA GLY A 91 -8.41 -10.84 23.07
C GLY A 91 -7.15 -11.17 22.26
N VAL A 92 -7.14 -12.28 21.51
CA VAL A 92 -6.07 -12.57 20.54
C VAL A 92 -6.27 -11.67 19.34
N PHE A 93 -5.21 -10.92 18.97
CA PHE A 93 -5.33 -9.84 17.99
C PHE A 93 -5.93 -10.29 16.66
N GLY A 94 -5.40 -11.33 16.04
CA GLY A 94 -5.83 -11.78 14.72
C GLY A 94 -7.32 -12.13 14.63
N PRO A 95 -7.83 -13.07 15.43
CA PRO A 95 -9.26 -13.39 15.48
C PRO A 95 -10.14 -12.18 15.79
N THR A 96 -9.75 -11.35 16.77
CA THR A 96 -10.48 -10.12 17.12
C THR A 96 -10.47 -9.13 15.96
N PHE A 97 -9.34 -8.95 15.30
CA PHE A 97 -9.21 -8.07 14.14
C PHE A 97 -10.11 -8.50 12.98
N ILE A 98 -10.16 -9.80 12.68
CA ILE A 98 -11.00 -10.32 11.59
C ILE A 98 -12.48 -10.24 11.93
N ALA A 99 -12.89 -10.82 13.08
CA ALA A 99 -14.29 -10.99 13.41
C ALA A 99 -14.93 -9.73 14.00
N SER A 100 -14.26 -9.10 14.97
CA SER A 100 -14.83 -8.01 15.75
C SER A 100 -14.51 -6.62 15.20
N ILE A 101 -13.44 -6.46 14.38
CA ILE A 101 -13.09 -5.17 13.77
C ILE A 101 -13.47 -5.16 12.30
N MET A 102 -12.84 -6.00 11.48
CA MET A 102 -13.03 -5.97 10.03
C MET A 102 -14.46 -6.33 9.62
N TYR A 103 -15.00 -7.43 10.15
CA TYR A 103 -16.34 -7.87 9.81
C TYR A 103 -17.42 -6.88 10.31
N MET A 104 -17.32 -6.38 11.53
CA MET A 104 -18.31 -5.43 12.06
C MET A 104 -18.34 -4.10 11.30
N ILE A 105 -17.21 -3.64 10.78
CA ILE A 105 -17.12 -2.38 10.01
C ILE A 105 -17.59 -2.57 8.57
N THR A 106 -17.29 -3.73 7.94
CA THR A 106 -17.48 -3.93 6.51
C THR A 106 -18.60 -4.91 6.15
N SER A 107 -19.14 -5.65 7.13
CA SER A 107 -20.03 -6.79 6.93
C SER A 107 -19.44 -7.89 6.03
N GLY A 108 -18.11 -7.89 5.89
CA GLY A 108 -17.35 -8.80 5.04
C GLY A 108 -17.08 -8.25 3.65
N CYS A 109 -16.22 -8.95 2.94
CA CYS A 109 -15.81 -8.63 1.58
C CYS A 109 -16.58 -9.50 0.58
N THR A 110 -16.92 -8.95 -0.58
CA THR A 110 -17.62 -9.68 -1.63
C THR A 110 -16.81 -10.92 -2.10
N ALA A 111 -17.39 -12.10 -2.05
CA ALA A 111 -16.70 -13.35 -2.35
C ALA A 111 -16.14 -13.39 -3.79
N THR A 112 -16.92 -12.98 -4.78
CA THR A 112 -16.46 -12.94 -6.19
C THR A 112 -15.23 -12.07 -6.38
N THR A 113 -15.15 -10.95 -5.68
CA THR A 113 -14.00 -10.04 -5.71
C THR A 113 -12.77 -10.68 -5.07
N GLN A 114 -12.94 -11.42 -3.97
CA GLN A 114 -11.85 -12.15 -3.32
C GLN A 114 -11.28 -13.23 -4.24
N TYR A 115 -12.13 -14.03 -4.91
CA TYR A 115 -11.70 -15.03 -5.88
C TYR A 115 -10.97 -14.42 -7.08
N GLY A 116 -11.48 -13.29 -7.61
CA GLY A 116 -10.80 -12.56 -8.69
C GLY A 116 -9.42 -12.08 -8.30
N MET A 117 -9.28 -11.52 -7.09
CA MET A 117 -7.99 -11.07 -6.57
C MET A 117 -7.04 -12.25 -6.31
N ALA A 118 -7.53 -13.35 -5.76
CA ALA A 118 -6.73 -14.56 -5.53
C ALA A 118 -6.18 -15.10 -6.86
N GLU A 119 -7.00 -15.15 -7.91
CA GLU A 119 -6.56 -15.59 -9.24
C GLU A 119 -5.48 -14.65 -9.83
N MET A 120 -5.65 -13.33 -9.73
CA MET A 120 -4.61 -12.37 -10.15
C MET A 120 -3.28 -12.61 -9.43
N LEU A 121 -3.32 -12.84 -8.12
CA LEU A 121 -2.13 -13.15 -7.33
C LEU A 121 -1.51 -14.49 -7.75
N ASN A 122 -2.31 -15.55 -7.93
CA ASN A 122 -1.83 -16.87 -8.37
C ASN A 122 -1.13 -16.77 -9.73
N ARG A 123 -1.72 -16.06 -10.69
CA ARG A 123 -1.09 -15.82 -12.00
C ARG A 123 0.18 -14.98 -11.90
N SER A 124 0.25 -14.06 -10.96
CA SER A 124 1.48 -13.29 -10.69
C SER A 124 2.58 -14.20 -10.14
N VAL A 125 2.24 -15.13 -9.24
CA VAL A 125 3.18 -16.16 -8.74
C VAL A 125 3.66 -17.06 -9.88
N ALA A 126 2.75 -17.47 -10.76
CA ALA A 126 3.07 -18.29 -11.95
C ALA A 126 3.89 -17.53 -13.00
N GLY A 127 4.07 -16.20 -12.84
CA GLY A 127 4.80 -15.36 -13.79
C GLY A 127 4.00 -14.97 -15.03
N GLU A 128 2.71 -15.24 -15.06
CA GLU A 128 1.81 -14.90 -16.18
C GLU A 128 1.40 -13.43 -16.16
N ILE A 129 1.30 -12.82 -14.96
CA ILE A 129 1.01 -11.40 -14.75
C ILE A 129 2.21 -10.72 -14.14
N ASN A 130 2.62 -9.59 -14.71
CA ASN A 130 3.64 -8.72 -14.15
C ASN A 130 3.06 -7.34 -13.83
N PHE A 131 2.31 -7.24 -12.73
CA PHE A 131 1.69 -5.99 -12.31
C PHE A 131 2.71 -4.88 -12.02
N VAL A 132 3.96 -5.22 -11.73
CA VAL A 132 5.03 -4.22 -11.52
C VAL A 132 5.35 -3.51 -12.84
N GLU A 133 5.36 -4.24 -13.95
CA GLU A 133 5.57 -3.64 -15.28
C GLU A 133 4.30 -2.93 -15.77
N ASP A 134 3.13 -3.49 -15.49
CA ASP A 134 1.86 -2.93 -15.96
C ASP A 134 1.63 -1.49 -15.43
N VAL A 135 2.02 -1.22 -14.16
CA VAL A 135 1.89 0.12 -13.60
C VAL A 135 2.87 1.16 -14.16
N ARG A 136 3.91 0.74 -14.87
CA ARG A 136 4.84 1.68 -15.53
C ARG A 136 4.19 2.47 -16.68
N GLU A 137 3.03 2.07 -17.14
CA GLU A 137 2.22 2.88 -18.04
C GLU A 137 1.83 4.22 -17.40
N TYR A 138 1.55 4.23 -16.09
CA TYR A 138 1.28 5.48 -15.36
C TYR A 138 2.51 6.39 -15.33
N GLU A 139 3.72 5.84 -15.18
CA GLU A 139 4.96 6.62 -15.28
C GLU A 139 5.07 7.32 -16.65
N ARG A 140 4.89 6.55 -17.73
CA ARG A 140 4.96 7.10 -19.10
C ARG A 140 3.97 8.23 -19.33
N ARG A 141 2.72 8.03 -18.89
CA ARG A 141 1.66 9.04 -18.98
C ARG A 141 1.94 10.26 -18.13
N ALA A 142 2.35 10.08 -16.87
CA ALA A 142 2.67 11.18 -15.97
C ALA A 142 3.81 12.05 -16.52
N ARG A 143 4.90 11.44 -17.01
CA ARG A 143 6.01 12.16 -17.64
C ARG A 143 5.52 12.98 -18.84
N ARG A 144 4.75 12.36 -19.74
CA ARG A 144 4.21 13.05 -20.92
C ARG A 144 3.28 14.19 -20.55
N MET A 145 2.40 14.00 -19.57
CA MET A 145 1.50 15.05 -19.08
C MET A 145 2.29 16.20 -18.46
N LYS A 146 3.28 15.94 -17.60
CA LYS A 146 4.14 16.97 -17.00
C LYS A 146 4.86 17.79 -18.07
N GLU A 147 5.43 17.16 -19.09
CA GLU A 147 6.06 17.85 -20.23
C GLU A 147 5.07 18.79 -20.94
N ILE A 148 3.85 18.31 -21.23
CA ILE A 148 2.84 19.12 -21.91
C ILE A 148 2.42 20.31 -21.03
N PHE A 149 2.13 20.09 -19.74
CA PHE A 149 1.71 21.15 -18.85
C PHE A 149 2.80 22.20 -18.66
N THR A 150 4.02 21.78 -18.41
CA THR A 150 5.14 22.74 -18.19
C THR A 150 5.46 23.53 -19.47
N SER A 151 5.38 22.92 -20.65
CA SER A 151 5.56 23.64 -21.92
C SER A 151 4.43 24.64 -22.23
N ASN A 152 3.30 24.53 -21.53
CA ASN A 152 2.16 25.47 -21.63
C ASN A 152 2.06 26.42 -20.42
N GLY A 153 3.14 26.61 -19.68
CA GLY A 153 3.24 27.63 -18.61
C GLY A 153 2.75 27.18 -17.24
N PHE A 154 2.40 25.89 -17.05
CA PHE A 154 2.12 25.34 -15.75
C PHE A 154 3.39 25.00 -14.99
N THR A 155 3.31 24.97 -13.68
CA THR A 155 4.37 24.51 -12.77
C THR A 155 3.91 23.26 -12.03
N ILE A 156 4.84 22.37 -11.72
CA ILE A 156 4.57 21.24 -10.83
C ILE A 156 4.78 21.74 -9.41
N VAL A 157 3.70 21.78 -8.61
CA VAL A 157 3.72 22.43 -7.28
C VAL A 157 4.54 21.65 -6.27
N TYR A 158 4.54 20.32 -6.37
CA TYR A 158 5.20 19.44 -5.42
C TYR A 158 6.12 18.45 -6.16
N ASP A 159 7.28 18.95 -6.60
CA ASP A 159 8.22 18.19 -7.40
C ASP A 159 9.42 17.69 -6.59
N ARG A 160 9.72 18.35 -5.44
CA ARG A 160 10.88 18.03 -4.61
C ARG A 160 10.54 18.03 -3.13
N ASP A 161 11.20 17.14 -2.40
CA ASP A 161 11.29 17.15 -0.94
C ASP A 161 12.73 17.54 -0.57
N VAL A 162 12.88 18.76 -0.07
CA VAL A 162 14.18 19.41 0.19
C VAL A 162 15.05 19.39 -1.09
N THR A 163 15.95 18.44 -1.22
CA THR A 163 16.88 18.32 -2.35
C THR A 163 16.58 17.13 -3.28
N GLN A 164 15.70 16.25 -2.87
CA GLN A 164 15.39 15.04 -3.61
C GLN A 164 14.10 15.20 -4.42
N GLN A 165 14.07 14.62 -5.62
CA GLN A 165 12.86 14.53 -6.39
C GLN A 165 11.87 13.62 -5.65
N VAL A 166 10.61 14.06 -5.56
CA VAL A 166 9.52 13.27 -4.99
C VAL A 166 9.24 12.07 -5.88
N GLY A 167 8.93 10.91 -5.29
CA GLY A 167 8.51 9.72 -6.04
C GLY A 167 7.29 10.07 -6.89
N ASP A 168 7.38 9.81 -8.18
CA ASP A 168 6.27 10.00 -9.07
C ASP A 168 5.23 8.91 -8.82
N GLY A 169 4.20 9.27 -8.12
CA GLY A 169 3.04 8.44 -7.93
C GLY A 169 2.02 8.61 -9.03
N PHE A 170 0.80 8.38 -8.63
CA PHE A 170 -0.38 8.45 -9.49
C PHE A 170 -0.86 9.89 -9.73
N PHE A 171 -0.48 10.84 -8.87
CA PHE A 171 -0.95 12.22 -8.89
C PHE A 171 0.21 13.21 -8.88
N PHE A 172 -0.04 14.36 -9.49
CA PHE A 172 0.78 15.56 -9.35
C PHE A 172 -0.12 16.80 -9.33
N THR A 173 0.33 17.84 -8.63
CA THR A 173 -0.41 19.09 -8.51
C THR A 173 0.19 20.13 -9.45
N LEU A 174 -0.68 20.84 -10.14
CA LEU A 174 -0.33 21.89 -11.10
C LEU A 174 -0.62 23.27 -10.51
N GLY A 175 0.30 24.19 -10.71
CA GLY A 175 0.08 25.61 -10.51
C GLY A 175 0.10 26.35 -11.86
N TYR A 176 -0.68 27.43 -11.95
CA TYR A 176 -0.67 28.33 -13.11
C TYR A 176 -0.72 29.77 -12.62
N PRO A 177 0.03 30.73 -13.22
CA PRO A 177 -0.01 32.12 -12.81
C PRO A 177 -1.42 32.70 -12.79
N GLY A 178 -1.82 33.28 -11.66
CA GLY A 178 -3.14 33.86 -11.48
C GLY A 178 -4.27 32.89 -11.09
N MET A 179 -3.99 31.60 -10.91
CA MET A 179 -4.91 30.65 -10.27
C MET A 179 -4.59 30.58 -8.78
N THR A 180 -5.60 30.80 -7.94
CA THR A 180 -5.51 30.71 -6.46
C THR A 180 -6.31 29.50 -5.99
#